data_cc54300f2009651fad7e53ef9d05efee
#
_entry.id   cc54300f2009651fad7e53ef9d05efee
#
_cell.length_a   1.000
_cell.length_b   1.000
_cell.length_c   1.000
_cell.angle_alpha   90.00
_cell.angle_beta   90.00
_cell.angle_gamma   90.00
#
_symmetry.space_group_name_H-M   'P 1'
#
loop_
_entity.id
_entity.type
_entity.pdbx_description
1 polymer ?
#
loop_
_entity_poly.entity_id
_entity_poly.type
_entity_poly.pdbx_seq_one_letter_code
_entity_poly.pdbx_strand_id
1 'polypeptide(L)' 'MLAYLMELQGLNQADLSKELGGQPVVSKILKGERELNLRQIKALAKRFKVSATVFI' A
#
# COMPACT_ATOMS: atom_id res chain seq x y z
N MET A 1 1.72 3.92 -8.36
CA MET A 1 0.91 2.69 -8.38
C MET A 1 0.00 2.56 -7.17
N LEU A 2 0.53 2.67 -5.96
CA LEU A 2 -0.29 2.53 -4.75
C LEU A 2 -1.39 3.59 -4.67
N ALA A 3 -1.05 4.85 -4.93
CA ALA A 3 -2.04 5.92 -4.88
C ALA A 3 -3.18 5.68 -5.87
N TYR A 4 -2.86 5.17 -7.05
CA TYR A 4 -3.85 4.85 -8.07
C TYR A 4 -4.82 3.76 -7.59
N LEU A 5 -4.28 2.71 -6.98
CA LEU A 5 -5.12 1.62 -6.46
C LEU A 5 -5.98 2.08 -5.29
N MET A 6 -5.46 2.95 -4.44
CA MET A 6 -6.24 3.53 -3.35
C MET A 6 -7.42 4.32 -3.89
N GLU A 7 -7.18 5.10 -4.92
CA GLU A 7 -8.23 5.91 -5.54
C GLU A 7 -9.31 5.03 -6.16
N LEU A 8 -8.90 3.99 -6.89
CA LEU A 8 -9.84 3.05 -7.50
C LEU A 8 -10.73 2.36 -6.47
N GLN A 9 -10.17 2.02 -5.31
CA GLN A 9 -10.88 1.28 -4.27
C GLN A 9 -11.55 2.18 -3.24
N GLY A 10 -11.37 3.49 -3.36
CA GLY A 10 -11.93 4.43 -2.40
C GLY A 10 -11.29 4.34 -1.03
N LEU A 11 -10.02 3.94 -0.97
CA LEU A 11 -9.30 3.78 0.29
C LEU A 11 -8.51 5.04 0.63
N ASN A 12 -8.30 5.26 1.93
CA ASN A 12 -7.46 6.34 2.40
C ASN A 12 -6.25 5.77 3.14
N GLN A 13 -5.36 6.65 3.61
CA GLN A 13 -4.15 6.23 4.30
C GLN A 13 -4.45 5.46 5.58
N ALA A 14 -5.51 5.83 6.29
CA ALA A 14 -5.89 5.14 7.52
C ALA A 14 -6.30 3.70 7.25
N ASP A 15 -6.93 3.44 6.11
CA ASP A 15 -7.32 2.07 5.74
C ASP A 15 -6.12 1.17 5.53
N LEU A 16 -5.02 1.74 5.02
CA LEU A 16 -3.81 0.97 4.75
C LEU A 16 -2.84 0.95 5.93
N SER A 17 -3.08 1.74 6.96
CA SER A 17 -2.15 1.81 8.10
C SER A 17 -1.97 0.45 8.76
N LYS A 18 -3.00 -0.36 8.80
CA LYS A 18 -2.93 -1.70 9.39
C LYS A 18 -2.01 -2.63 8.60
N GLU A 19 -2.04 -2.52 7.29
CA GLU A 19 -1.22 -3.36 6.41
C GLU A 19 0.22 -2.89 6.37
N LEU A 20 0.46 -1.59 6.47
CA LEU A 20 1.79 -1.01 6.26
C LEU A 20 2.51 -0.63 7.56
N GLY A 21 1.82 -0.70 8.69
CA GLY A 21 2.45 -0.43 9.98
C GLY A 21 2.29 0.99 10.48
N GLY A 22 1.28 1.73 9.97
CA GLY A 22 0.94 3.05 10.48
C GLY A 22 0.84 4.11 9.38
N GLN A 23 0.10 5.18 9.67
CA GLN A 23 -0.08 6.27 8.71
C GLN A 23 1.24 6.93 8.28
N PRO A 24 2.21 7.18 9.17
CA PRO A 24 3.49 7.75 8.75
C PRO A 24 4.21 6.90 7.70
N VAL A 25 4.13 5.57 7.83
CA VAL A 25 4.74 4.66 6.86
C VAL A 25 4.02 4.77 5.51
N VAL A 26 2.68 4.79 5.53
CA VAL A 26 1.89 4.94 4.31
C VAL A 26 2.26 6.24 3.60
N SER A 27 2.33 7.34 4.34
CA SER A 27 2.67 8.65 3.79
C SER A 27 4.05 8.64 3.12
N LYS A 28 5.04 8.04 3.76
CA LYS A 28 6.40 7.95 3.21
C LYS A 28 6.44 7.13 1.93
N ILE A 29 5.69 6.03 1.89
CA ILE A 29 5.64 5.19 0.70
C ILE A 29 4.98 5.96 -0.46
N LEU A 30 3.90 6.66 -0.18
CA LEU A 30 3.20 7.45 -1.20
C LEU A 30 4.04 8.58 -1.76
N LYS A 31 4.93 9.15 -0.93
CA LYS A 31 5.85 10.21 -1.34
C LYS A 31 7.09 9.68 -2.06
N GLY A 32 7.27 8.36 -2.09
CA GLY A 32 8.46 7.77 -2.68
C GLY A 32 9.69 7.77 -1.78
N GLU A 33 9.53 8.13 -0.51
CA GLU A 33 10.65 8.19 0.44
C GLU A 33 10.98 6.81 1.02
N ARG A 34 10.07 5.85 0.87
CA ARG A 34 10.25 4.51 1.40
C ARG A 34 9.66 3.48 0.45
N GLU A 35 10.37 2.39 0.26
CA GLU A 35 9.91 1.30 -0.59
C GLU A 35 9.11 0.28 0.22
N LEU A 36 8.22 -0.44 -0.46
CA LEU A 36 7.49 -1.53 0.14
C LEU A 36 8.40 -2.73 0.35
N ASN A 37 8.33 -3.36 1.51
CA ASN A 37 9.01 -4.63 1.71
C ASN A 37 8.09 -5.78 1.27
N LEU A 38 8.66 -7.00 1.22
CA LEU A 38 7.92 -8.17 0.73
C LEU A 38 6.67 -8.44 1.56
N ARG A 39 6.76 -8.28 2.87
CA ARG A 39 5.61 -8.49 3.77
C ARG A 39 4.49 -7.49 3.44
N GLN A 40 4.86 -6.23 3.23
CA GLN A 40 3.89 -5.19 2.90
C GLN A 40 3.27 -5.43 1.54
N ILE A 41 4.08 -5.86 0.57
CA ILE A 41 3.59 -6.19 -0.78
C ILE A 41 2.55 -7.30 -0.70
N LYS A 42 2.82 -8.35 0.05
CA LYS A 42 1.89 -9.45 0.20
C LYS A 42 0.59 -9.02 0.87
N ALA A 43 0.70 -8.18 1.91
CA ALA A 43 -0.48 -7.68 2.61
C ALA A 43 -1.35 -6.82 1.69
N LEU A 44 -0.72 -5.95 0.89
CA LEU A 44 -1.44 -5.11 -0.04
C LEU A 44 -2.08 -5.92 -1.17
N ALA A 45 -1.37 -6.91 -1.68
CA ALA A 45 -1.90 -7.76 -2.74
C ALA A 45 -3.17 -8.46 -2.27
N LYS A 46 -3.17 -8.94 -1.05
CA LYS A 46 -4.33 -9.57 -0.45
C LYS A 46 -5.46 -8.56 -0.23
N ARG A 47 -5.11 -7.37 0.25
CA ARG A 47 -6.08 -6.31 0.53
C ARG A 47 -6.80 -5.87 -0.75
N PHE A 48 -6.05 -5.68 -1.84
CA PHE A 48 -6.60 -5.24 -3.12
C PHE A 48 -7.06 -6.39 -4.00
N LYS A 49 -6.82 -7.62 -3.58
CA LYS A 49 -7.16 -8.83 -4.36
C LYS A 49 -6.50 -8.83 -5.74
N VAL A 50 -5.23 -8.43 -5.77
CA VAL A 50 -4.44 -8.39 -7.01
C VAL A 50 -3.16 -9.19 -6.81
N SER A 51 -2.44 -9.44 -7.91
CA SER A 51 -1.15 -10.12 -7.82
C SER A 51 -0.11 -9.22 -7.15
N ALA A 52 0.78 -9.83 -6.36
CA ALA A 52 1.87 -9.09 -5.72
C ALA A 52 2.77 -8.39 -6.74
N THR A 53 2.84 -8.90 -7.97
CA THR A 53 3.66 -8.30 -9.02
C THR A 53 3.20 -6.90 -9.42
N VAL A 54 1.97 -6.53 -9.08
CA VAL A 54 1.45 -5.19 -9.35
C VAL A 54 2.27 -4.14 -8.60
N PHE A 55 2.87 -4.50 -7.47
CA PHE A 55 3.63 -3.58 -6.62
C PHE A 55 5.14 -3.67 -6.81
N ILE A 56 5.60 -4.50 -7.70
CA ILE A 56 7.04 -4.73 -7.94
C ILE A 56 7.54 -3.96 -9.16
#